data_658bf1d9cf3267b1b6411f6b54485331
#
_entry.id   658bf1d9cf3267b1b6411f6b54485331
#
_cell.length_a   1.000
_cell.length_b   1.000
_cell.length_c   1.000
_cell.angle_alpha   90.00
_cell.angle_beta   90.00
_cell.angle_gamma   90.00
#
_symmetry.space_group_name_H-M   'P 1'
#
loop_
_entity.id
_entity.type
_entity.pdbx_description
1 polymer ?
#
loop_
_entity_poly.entity_id
_entity_poly.type
_entity_poly.pdbx_seq_one_letter_code
_entity_poly.pdbx_strand_id
1 'polypeptide(L)'
;MQDFLTNWADAALTTAGFFWTAFWAFCLGYVISSAIQVFVTEDRMRETIGKAGPKSVGLASFFGFLSSSCSFAALATTRSLLAKGAGLVPALAFLLASTNLVVELGVIIALFLSWQFVVGEYVGGVILILLMWLIVRVTRPERLVERVREKLETDGGGEPEDISDLLKSRRVWEKLSRTYAMEWQMVWKDVTVGFTLAGIIAAFVPAEFFTWLFPGTGQEGDPAFLQVLAQAVIGPVAAFFTFIGSMGNIPLASLLFANGVSVAGIMAFIFSDLIVFPVLRVNASFYGWKMALYIAGVFFAALVVTAVAIHYGFAFSGLAPDIGASGGLPEPSDRFGIDYTFVLNLAFGAVTLAFGWLIWHARGDGGGHHHDHGGSSWGEKLLRSLALLSFVWLAAGLVLRLFLGGN
;
A
#
# COMPACT_ATOMS: atom_id res chain seq x y z
N MET A 1 17.67 -23.80 22.38
CA MET A 1 16.48 -24.36 21.70
C MET A 1 15.19 -23.79 22.30
N GLN A 2 15.04 -23.71 23.61
CA GLN A 2 13.88 -23.08 24.28
C GLN A 2 13.72 -21.62 23.86
N ASP A 3 14.79 -20.82 23.88
CA ASP A 3 14.74 -19.39 23.48
C ASP A 3 14.24 -19.20 22.04
N PHE A 4 14.67 -20.07 21.10
CA PHE A 4 14.21 -20.01 19.73
C PHE A 4 12.71 -20.31 19.61
N LEU A 5 12.21 -21.30 20.36
CA LEU A 5 10.79 -21.67 20.35
C LEU A 5 9.93 -20.56 20.98
N THR A 6 10.41 -19.92 22.03
CA THR A 6 9.75 -18.77 22.67
C THR A 6 9.69 -17.59 21.70
N ASN A 7 10.83 -17.21 21.09
CA ASN A 7 10.86 -16.13 20.10
C ASN A 7 9.97 -16.41 18.90
N TRP A 8 9.87 -17.67 18.46
CA TRP A 8 8.96 -18.05 17.38
C TRP A 8 7.50 -17.88 17.78
N ALA A 9 7.13 -18.33 18.97
CA ALA A 9 5.77 -18.17 19.51
C ALA A 9 5.40 -16.69 19.66
N ASP A 10 6.33 -15.85 20.15
CA ASP A 10 6.13 -14.41 20.30
C ASP A 10 6.04 -13.70 18.93
N ALA A 11 6.86 -14.08 17.96
CA ALA A 11 6.77 -13.58 16.59
C ALA A 11 5.41 -13.90 15.95
N ALA A 12 4.92 -15.13 16.14
CA ALA A 12 3.61 -15.54 15.63
C ALA A 12 2.46 -14.78 16.32
N LEU A 13 2.54 -14.58 17.63
CA LEU A 13 1.56 -13.81 18.39
C LEU A 13 1.57 -12.33 17.97
N THR A 14 2.76 -11.73 17.79
CA THR A 14 2.93 -10.37 17.28
C THR A 14 2.28 -10.20 15.91
N THR A 15 2.54 -11.14 15.00
CA THR A 15 1.93 -11.14 13.66
C THR A 15 0.41 -11.24 13.74
N ALA A 16 -0.12 -12.17 14.56
CA ALA A 16 -1.56 -12.29 14.76
C ALA A 16 -2.16 -11.00 15.35
N GLY A 17 -1.44 -10.35 16.29
CA GLY A 17 -1.80 -9.05 16.84
C GLY A 17 -1.87 -7.95 15.77
N PHE A 18 -0.93 -7.91 14.81
CA PHE A 18 -0.98 -6.98 13.68
C PHE A 18 -2.24 -7.21 12.82
N PHE A 19 -2.56 -8.46 12.48
CA PHE A 19 -3.80 -8.78 11.78
C PHE A 19 -5.03 -8.35 12.55
N TRP A 20 -5.07 -8.63 13.84
CA TRP A 20 -6.20 -8.26 14.71
C TRP A 20 -6.41 -6.74 14.76
N THR A 21 -5.32 -5.97 14.94
CA THR A 21 -5.37 -4.51 15.01
C THR A 21 -5.85 -3.90 13.69
N ALA A 22 -5.43 -4.44 12.55
CA ALA A 22 -5.68 -3.86 11.23
C ALA A 22 -6.96 -4.38 10.55
N PHE A 23 -7.55 -5.51 10.96
CA PHE A 23 -8.61 -6.20 10.25
C PHE A 23 -9.83 -5.32 9.96
N TRP A 24 -10.37 -4.62 10.97
CA TRP A 24 -11.52 -3.73 10.79
C TRP A 24 -11.21 -2.58 9.83
N ALA A 25 -9.98 -2.05 9.88
CA ALA A 25 -9.57 -0.94 9.03
C ALA A 25 -9.48 -1.36 7.56
N PHE A 26 -8.96 -2.56 7.29
CA PHE A 26 -9.00 -3.15 5.95
C PHE A 26 -10.44 -3.34 5.46
N CYS A 27 -11.30 -3.92 6.29
CA CYS A 27 -12.72 -4.11 5.94
C CYS A 27 -13.40 -2.78 5.64
N LEU A 28 -13.25 -1.76 6.50
CA LEU A 28 -13.80 -0.42 6.30
C LEU A 28 -13.28 0.19 5.00
N GLY A 29 -11.96 0.16 4.80
CA GLY A 29 -11.33 0.70 3.62
C GLY A 29 -11.84 0.05 2.35
N TYR A 30 -11.92 -1.28 2.31
CA TYR A 30 -12.41 -1.99 1.12
C TYR A 30 -13.92 -1.81 0.88
N VAL A 31 -14.73 -1.57 1.92
CA VAL A 31 -16.13 -1.15 1.73
C VAL A 31 -16.19 0.21 1.05
N ILE A 32 -15.40 1.18 1.53
CA ILE A 32 -15.34 2.53 0.94
C ILE A 32 -14.83 2.46 -0.50
N SER A 33 -13.69 1.79 -0.73
CA SER A 33 -13.09 1.60 -2.06
C SER A 33 -14.07 0.96 -3.03
N SER A 34 -14.72 -0.14 -2.62
CA SER A 34 -15.70 -0.85 -3.45
C SER A 34 -16.91 0.01 -3.79
N ALA A 35 -17.40 0.81 -2.82
CA ALA A 35 -18.49 1.74 -3.06
C ALA A 35 -18.08 2.79 -4.11
N ILE A 36 -16.91 3.38 -3.97
CA ILE A 36 -16.40 4.38 -4.92
C ILE A 36 -16.25 3.77 -6.32
N GLN A 37 -15.66 2.58 -6.46
CA GLN A 37 -15.49 1.90 -7.74
C GLN A 37 -16.82 1.54 -8.42
N VAL A 38 -17.85 1.25 -7.64
CA VAL A 38 -19.19 0.97 -8.17
C VAL A 38 -19.90 2.24 -8.65
N PHE A 39 -19.69 3.37 -7.95
CA PHE A 39 -20.39 4.64 -8.25
C PHE A 39 -19.63 5.58 -9.18
N VAL A 40 -18.29 5.48 -9.24
CA VAL A 40 -17.43 6.31 -10.10
C VAL A 40 -16.92 5.49 -11.26
N THR A 41 -17.49 5.68 -12.44
CA THR A 41 -17.08 4.93 -13.63
C THR A 41 -15.80 5.47 -14.25
N GLU A 42 -14.95 4.57 -14.79
CA GLU A 42 -13.71 4.95 -15.49
C GLU A 42 -13.96 5.90 -16.67
N ASP A 43 -15.11 5.81 -17.35
CA ASP A 43 -15.41 6.64 -18.50
C ASP A 43 -15.65 8.11 -18.13
N ARG A 44 -16.31 8.38 -16.99
CA ARG A 44 -16.43 9.74 -16.44
C ARG A 44 -15.07 10.32 -16.04
N MET A 45 -14.19 9.49 -15.48
CA MET A 45 -12.82 9.93 -15.16
C MET A 45 -12.05 10.32 -16.43
N ARG A 46 -12.19 9.55 -17.51
CA ARG A 46 -11.47 9.75 -18.78
C ARG A 46 -11.89 11.03 -19.51
N GLU A 47 -13.18 11.28 -19.63
CA GLU A 47 -13.70 12.49 -20.28
C GLU A 47 -13.25 13.77 -19.57
N THR A 48 -13.08 13.69 -18.25
CA THR A 48 -12.78 14.84 -17.39
C THR A 48 -11.30 15.13 -17.28
N ILE A 49 -10.40 14.14 -17.33
CA ILE A 49 -8.94 14.29 -17.08
C ILE A 49 -8.24 15.07 -18.21
N GLY A 50 -8.66 14.97 -19.48
CA GLY A 50 -8.06 15.71 -20.59
C GLY A 50 -6.58 15.38 -20.89
N LYS A 51 -5.97 16.11 -21.86
CA LYS A 51 -4.64 15.75 -22.40
C LYS A 51 -3.45 16.20 -21.55
N ALA A 52 -3.44 17.41 -21.02
CA ALA A 52 -2.38 17.92 -20.14
C ALA A 52 -2.78 19.27 -19.52
N GLY A 53 -2.33 19.55 -18.29
CA GLY A 53 -2.52 20.85 -17.62
C GLY A 53 -2.70 20.73 -16.11
N PRO A 54 -2.60 21.82 -15.35
CA PRO A 54 -2.76 21.78 -13.89
C PRO A 54 -4.16 21.30 -13.46
N LYS A 55 -5.19 21.63 -14.23
CA LYS A 55 -6.57 21.14 -13.98
C LYS A 55 -6.65 19.61 -14.17
N SER A 56 -6.03 19.08 -15.22
CA SER A 56 -5.98 17.63 -15.48
C SER A 56 -5.23 16.88 -14.39
N VAL A 57 -4.13 17.44 -13.86
CA VAL A 57 -3.38 16.85 -12.74
C VAL A 57 -4.23 16.84 -11.48
N GLY A 58 -4.88 17.96 -11.14
CA GLY A 58 -5.76 18.05 -9.96
C GLY A 58 -6.94 17.09 -10.04
N LEU A 59 -7.59 16.99 -11.20
CA LEU A 59 -8.69 16.04 -11.43
C LEU A 59 -8.23 14.59 -11.39
N ALA A 60 -7.10 14.28 -12.00
CA ALA A 60 -6.52 12.94 -11.96
C ALA A 60 -6.14 12.54 -10.53
N SER A 61 -5.56 13.45 -9.74
CA SER A 61 -5.27 13.22 -8.32
C SER A 61 -6.54 13.02 -7.50
N PHE A 62 -7.58 13.81 -7.76
CA PHE A 62 -8.86 13.66 -7.09
C PHE A 62 -9.53 12.31 -7.40
N PHE A 63 -9.54 11.91 -8.67
CA PHE A 63 -10.06 10.61 -9.06
C PHE A 63 -9.18 9.44 -8.56
N GLY A 64 -7.86 9.62 -8.49
CA GLY A 64 -6.96 8.67 -7.86
C GLY A 64 -7.29 8.49 -6.38
N PHE A 65 -7.43 9.57 -5.63
CA PHE A 65 -7.87 9.56 -4.24
C PHE A 65 -9.22 8.83 -4.06
N LEU A 66 -10.19 9.11 -4.93
CA LEU A 66 -11.49 8.43 -4.90
C LEU A 66 -11.41 6.96 -5.32
N SER A 67 -10.54 6.63 -6.27
CA SER A 67 -10.42 5.26 -6.80
C SER A 67 -9.95 4.27 -5.75
N SER A 68 -9.13 4.72 -4.79
CA SER A 68 -8.64 3.94 -3.65
C SER A 68 -8.28 2.51 -4.04
N SER A 69 -7.43 2.37 -5.05
CA SER A 69 -7.10 1.09 -5.66
C SER A 69 -5.77 0.56 -5.14
N CYS A 70 -5.63 -0.76 -5.04
CA CYS A 70 -4.30 -1.35 -4.82
C CYS A 70 -3.35 -0.96 -5.95
N SER A 71 -2.05 -0.94 -5.68
CA SER A 71 -1.01 -0.49 -6.63
C SER A 71 -1.13 -1.17 -8.02
N PHE A 72 -1.51 -2.44 -8.08
CA PHE A 72 -1.66 -3.17 -9.35
C PHE A 72 -2.92 -2.74 -10.13
N ALA A 73 -4.04 -2.53 -9.46
CA ALA A 73 -5.25 -2.02 -10.11
C ALA A 73 -5.05 -0.56 -10.57
N ALA A 74 -4.39 0.27 -9.75
CA ALA A 74 -3.99 1.62 -10.11
C ALA A 74 -3.09 1.65 -11.36
N LEU A 75 -2.15 0.71 -11.49
CA LEU A 75 -1.30 0.55 -12.68
C LEU A 75 -2.12 0.20 -13.93
N ALA A 76 -3.09 -0.71 -13.83
CA ALA A 76 -3.96 -1.09 -14.94
C ALA A 76 -4.82 0.08 -15.39
N THR A 77 -5.41 0.83 -14.45
CA THR A 77 -6.19 2.05 -14.75
C THR A 77 -5.30 3.13 -15.37
N THR A 78 -4.09 3.34 -14.85
CA THR A 78 -3.10 4.28 -15.42
C THR A 78 -2.75 3.93 -16.85
N ARG A 79 -2.54 2.63 -17.15
CA ARG A 79 -2.34 2.14 -18.52
C ARG A 79 -3.55 2.46 -19.41
N SER A 80 -4.75 2.19 -18.92
CA SER A 80 -5.99 2.48 -19.64
C SER A 80 -6.16 3.98 -19.92
N LEU A 81 -5.85 4.85 -18.96
CA LEU A 81 -5.85 6.31 -19.15
C LEU A 81 -4.88 6.74 -20.25
N LEU A 82 -3.64 6.20 -20.24
CA LEU A 82 -2.62 6.50 -21.25
C LEU A 82 -3.04 5.99 -22.63
N ALA A 83 -3.57 4.77 -22.75
CA ALA A 83 -4.08 4.18 -23.99
C ALA A 83 -5.21 5.02 -24.63
N LYS A 84 -6.03 5.64 -23.80
CA LYS A 84 -7.15 6.51 -24.24
C LYS A 84 -6.75 7.99 -24.40
N GLY A 85 -5.46 8.29 -24.43
CA GLY A 85 -4.92 9.60 -24.80
C GLY A 85 -4.71 10.59 -23.65
N ALA A 86 -4.86 10.18 -22.38
CA ALA A 86 -4.45 11.02 -21.26
C ALA A 86 -2.96 11.36 -21.31
N GLY A 87 -2.56 12.53 -20.79
CA GLY A 87 -1.16 12.90 -20.68
C GLY A 87 -0.43 12.02 -19.66
N LEU A 88 0.89 11.85 -19.82
CA LEU A 88 1.70 11.09 -18.87
C LEU A 88 1.58 11.62 -17.45
N VAL A 89 1.68 12.95 -17.26
CA VAL A 89 1.64 13.57 -15.93
C VAL A 89 0.32 13.34 -15.21
N PRO A 90 -0.87 13.59 -15.81
CA PRO A 90 -2.14 13.22 -15.19
C PRO A 90 -2.27 11.74 -14.86
N ALA A 91 -1.81 10.86 -15.75
CA ALA A 91 -1.86 9.42 -15.52
C ALA A 91 -0.99 8.97 -14.32
N LEU A 92 0.23 9.51 -14.20
CA LEU A 92 1.09 9.28 -13.04
C LEU A 92 0.58 9.96 -11.77
N ALA A 93 -0.09 11.12 -11.86
CA ALA A 93 -0.72 11.78 -10.74
C ALA A 93 -1.90 10.95 -10.19
N PHE A 94 -2.70 10.35 -11.07
CA PHE A 94 -3.71 9.37 -10.70
C PHE A 94 -3.07 8.18 -9.96
N LEU A 95 -1.99 7.61 -10.48
CA LEU A 95 -1.29 6.47 -9.89
C LEU A 95 -0.80 6.80 -8.46
N LEU A 96 -0.10 7.92 -8.27
CA LEU A 96 0.38 8.36 -6.96
C LEU A 96 -0.76 8.64 -5.99
N ALA A 97 -1.82 9.30 -6.44
CA ALA A 97 -2.96 9.63 -5.58
C ALA A 97 -3.76 8.40 -5.16
N SER A 98 -3.92 7.41 -6.06
CA SER A 98 -4.66 6.18 -5.78
C SER A 98 -3.94 5.20 -4.87
N THR A 99 -2.68 5.43 -4.56
CA THR A 99 -1.88 4.61 -3.64
C THR A 99 -1.52 5.35 -2.35
N ASN A 100 -1.17 6.64 -2.42
CA ASN A 100 -0.66 7.39 -1.26
C ASN A 100 -1.69 8.35 -0.63
N LEU A 101 -2.76 8.73 -1.30
CA LEU A 101 -3.77 9.63 -0.72
C LEU A 101 -5.02 8.90 -0.23
N VAL A 102 -5.00 7.58 -0.19
CA VAL A 102 -6.18 6.76 0.12
C VAL A 102 -6.51 6.74 1.61
N VAL A 103 -7.82 6.72 1.92
CA VAL A 103 -8.31 6.79 3.31
C VAL A 103 -7.84 5.59 4.12
N GLU A 104 -7.86 4.39 3.53
CA GLU A 104 -7.47 3.12 4.18
C GLU A 104 -6.03 3.17 4.69
N LEU A 105 -5.11 3.65 3.85
CA LEU A 105 -3.71 3.75 4.21
C LEU A 105 -3.53 4.73 5.38
N GLY A 106 -4.21 5.88 5.35
CA GLY A 106 -4.20 6.84 6.45
C GLY A 106 -4.69 6.25 7.77
N VAL A 107 -5.76 5.43 7.74
CA VAL A 107 -6.26 4.74 8.94
C VAL A 107 -5.26 3.70 9.44
N ILE A 108 -4.67 2.90 8.55
CA ILE A 108 -3.65 1.90 8.94
C ILE A 108 -2.41 2.60 9.51
N ILE A 109 -1.93 3.69 8.90
CA ILE A 109 -0.83 4.49 9.45
C ILE A 109 -1.16 5.00 10.86
N ALA A 110 -2.40 5.51 11.09
CA ALA A 110 -2.83 5.98 12.40
C ALA A 110 -2.83 4.88 13.47
N LEU A 111 -3.08 3.62 13.09
CA LEU A 111 -3.10 2.48 14.01
C LEU A 111 -1.71 1.98 14.42
N PHE A 112 -0.74 2.04 13.50
CA PHE A 112 0.59 1.48 13.70
C PHE A 112 1.66 2.51 14.03
N LEU A 113 1.45 3.76 13.63
CA LEU A 113 2.34 4.87 13.83
C LEU A 113 1.62 5.97 14.64
N SER A 114 1.79 7.22 14.29
CA SER A 114 1.14 8.34 14.93
C SER A 114 0.45 9.26 13.92
N TRP A 115 -0.42 10.17 14.38
CA TRP A 115 -1.14 11.11 13.52
C TRP A 115 -0.22 11.98 12.66
N GLN A 116 1.00 12.24 13.12
CA GLN A 116 2.01 12.99 12.36
C GLN A 116 2.34 12.26 11.04
N PHE A 117 2.49 10.93 11.08
CA PHE A 117 2.74 10.16 9.87
C PHE A 117 1.53 10.15 8.93
N VAL A 118 0.30 10.24 9.45
CA VAL A 118 -0.90 10.42 8.63
C VAL A 118 -0.86 11.76 7.91
N VAL A 119 -0.53 12.83 8.62
CA VAL A 119 -0.36 14.16 8.01
C VAL A 119 0.79 14.14 7.00
N GLY A 120 1.91 13.48 7.37
CA GLY A 120 3.05 13.28 6.48
C GLY A 120 2.67 12.54 5.20
N GLU A 121 1.81 11.53 5.27
CA GLU A 121 1.33 10.77 4.12
C GLU A 121 0.52 11.64 3.15
N TYR A 122 -0.49 12.35 3.64
CA TYR A 122 -1.34 13.19 2.78
C TYR A 122 -0.60 14.42 2.23
N VAL A 123 0.13 15.13 3.08
CA VAL A 123 0.93 16.29 2.64
C VAL A 123 2.05 15.84 1.70
N GLY A 124 2.73 14.75 2.06
CA GLY A 124 3.77 14.16 1.25
C GLY A 124 3.26 13.63 -0.09
N GLY A 125 2.11 12.98 -0.12
CA GLY A 125 1.47 12.54 -1.37
C GLY A 125 1.20 13.70 -2.33
N VAL A 126 0.76 14.85 -1.81
CA VAL A 126 0.60 16.08 -2.63
C VAL A 126 1.96 16.58 -3.11
N ILE A 127 2.98 16.64 -2.24
CA ILE A 127 4.34 17.06 -2.62
C ILE A 127 4.93 16.10 -3.66
N LEU A 128 4.74 14.79 -3.51
CA LEU A 128 5.15 13.78 -4.49
C LEU A 128 4.57 14.04 -5.87
N ILE A 129 3.28 14.32 -5.96
CA ILE A 129 2.60 14.61 -7.23
C ILE A 129 3.17 15.89 -7.86
N LEU A 130 3.41 16.93 -7.07
CA LEU A 130 3.98 18.19 -7.55
C LEU A 130 5.44 18.01 -8.02
N LEU A 131 6.26 17.28 -7.27
CA LEU A 131 7.65 17.00 -7.65
C LEU A 131 7.71 16.09 -8.87
N MET A 132 6.91 15.03 -8.94
CA MET A 132 6.78 14.20 -10.14
C MET A 132 6.43 15.05 -11.35
N TRP A 133 5.42 15.92 -11.24
CA TRP A 133 5.04 16.83 -12.32
C TRP A 133 6.20 17.74 -12.73
N LEU A 134 6.91 18.34 -11.77
CA LEU A 134 8.07 19.20 -12.02
C LEU A 134 9.17 18.41 -12.74
N ILE A 135 9.55 17.23 -12.26
CA ILE A 135 10.60 16.40 -12.85
C ILE A 135 10.23 16.00 -14.28
N VAL A 136 9.00 15.52 -14.52
CA VAL A 136 8.55 15.14 -15.86
C VAL A 136 8.51 16.35 -16.81
N ARG A 137 8.12 17.53 -16.31
CA ARG A 137 8.11 18.77 -17.09
C ARG A 137 9.53 19.22 -17.50
N VAL A 138 10.51 19.02 -16.62
CA VAL A 138 11.92 19.38 -16.90
C VAL A 138 12.57 18.37 -17.84
N THR A 139 12.34 17.08 -17.62
CA THR A 139 12.99 16.00 -18.39
C THR A 139 12.37 15.76 -19.76
N ARG A 140 11.10 16.17 -19.97
CA ARG A 140 10.36 16.08 -21.25
C ARG A 140 10.55 14.75 -21.99
N PRO A 141 10.06 13.62 -21.47
CA PRO A 141 10.30 12.29 -22.04
C PRO A 141 9.46 12.00 -23.29
N GLU A 142 9.33 12.96 -24.23
CA GLU A 142 8.43 12.90 -25.39
C GLU A 142 8.63 11.63 -26.22
N ARG A 143 9.90 11.29 -26.51
CA ARG A 143 10.25 10.08 -27.27
C ARG A 143 9.86 8.76 -26.58
N LEU A 144 9.86 8.73 -25.23
CA LEU A 144 9.43 7.57 -24.46
C LEU A 144 7.91 7.46 -24.45
N VAL A 145 7.21 8.58 -24.30
CA VAL A 145 5.75 8.65 -24.29
C VAL A 145 5.19 8.23 -25.66
N GLU A 146 5.80 8.69 -26.76
CA GLU A 146 5.36 8.34 -28.12
C GLU A 146 5.46 6.83 -28.38
N ARG A 147 6.58 6.20 -28.02
CA ARG A 147 6.73 4.73 -28.11
C ARG A 147 5.73 3.95 -27.25
N VAL A 148 5.38 4.49 -26.08
CA VAL A 148 4.37 3.88 -25.21
C VAL A 148 3.00 3.95 -25.86
N ARG A 149 2.63 5.08 -26.47
CA ARG A 149 1.37 5.24 -27.19
C ARG A 149 1.24 4.29 -28.37
N GLU A 150 2.27 4.22 -29.23
CA GLU A 150 2.32 3.27 -30.36
C GLU A 150 2.09 1.81 -29.90
N LYS A 151 2.68 1.44 -28.74
CA LYS A 151 2.48 0.10 -28.17
C LYS A 151 1.07 -0.12 -27.62
N LEU A 152 0.44 0.91 -27.04
CA LEU A 152 -0.89 0.81 -26.43
C LEU A 152 -2.03 0.87 -27.44
N GLU A 153 -1.87 1.54 -28.57
CA GLU A 153 -2.85 1.61 -29.66
C GLU A 153 -3.13 0.24 -30.31
N THR A 154 -2.20 -0.71 -30.17
CA THR A 154 -2.32 -2.08 -30.70
C THR A 154 -3.20 -2.99 -29.83
N ASP A 155 -3.44 -2.62 -28.55
CA ASP A 155 -4.23 -3.40 -27.60
C ASP A 155 -5.63 -2.74 -27.43
N GLY A 156 -6.59 -3.11 -28.26
CA GLY A 156 -7.94 -2.53 -28.34
C GLY A 156 -8.74 -2.59 -27.03
N GLY A 157 -9.45 -1.51 -26.71
CA GLY A 157 -10.23 -1.33 -25.50
C GLY A 157 -11.63 -1.99 -25.54
N GLY A 158 -12.11 -2.42 -24.38
CA GLY A 158 -13.48 -2.90 -24.18
C GLY A 158 -14.53 -1.76 -24.09
N GLU A 159 -15.77 -2.08 -24.43
CA GLU A 159 -16.92 -1.15 -24.45
C GLU A 159 -17.45 -0.80 -23.05
N PRO A 160 -18.05 0.39 -22.86
CA PRO A 160 -18.60 0.86 -21.59
C PRO A 160 -20.00 0.32 -21.28
N GLU A 161 -20.25 -0.06 -20.02
CA GLU A 161 -21.60 -0.34 -19.49
C GLU A 161 -22.20 0.89 -18.80
N ASP A 162 -23.46 1.21 -19.11
CA ASP A 162 -24.21 2.34 -18.55
C ASP A 162 -24.84 1.99 -17.18
N ILE A 163 -24.56 2.80 -16.14
CA ILE A 163 -24.85 2.47 -14.75
C ILE A 163 -25.97 3.35 -14.12
N SER A 164 -26.61 4.22 -14.90
CA SER A 164 -27.51 5.25 -14.36
C SER A 164 -28.75 4.76 -13.59
N ASP A 165 -29.20 3.51 -13.79
CA ASP A 165 -30.44 2.97 -13.19
C ASP A 165 -30.24 1.99 -12.02
N LEU A 166 -29.03 1.86 -11.50
CA LEU A 166 -28.63 0.74 -10.63
C LEU A 166 -28.77 0.99 -9.12
N LEU A 167 -28.96 2.23 -8.66
CA LEU A 167 -28.85 2.63 -7.24
C LEU A 167 -29.87 1.98 -6.27
N LYS A 168 -30.95 1.41 -6.76
CA LYS A 168 -31.99 0.73 -5.93
C LYS A 168 -32.07 -0.79 -6.14
N SER A 169 -31.18 -1.35 -6.94
CA SER A 169 -31.23 -2.75 -7.39
C SER A 169 -30.34 -3.64 -6.53
N ARG A 170 -30.79 -4.85 -6.23
CA ARG A 170 -30.01 -5.94 -5.64
C ARG A 170 -28.66 -6.14 -6.36
N ARG A 171 -28.61 -5.87 -7.66
CA ARG A 171 -27.40 -5.95 -8.50
C ARG A 171 -26.28 -5.04 -8.02
N VAL A 172 -26.56 -3.87 -7.43
CA VAL A 172 -25.53 -2.97 -6.87
C VAL A 172 -24.83 -3.61 -5.67
N TRP A 173 -25.59 -4.21 -4.77
CA TRP A 173 -25.04 -4.92 -3.61
C TRP A 173 -24.21 -6.15 -4.02
N GLU A 174 -24.64 -6.86 -5.04
CA GLU A 174 -23.90 -7.98 -5.63
C GLU A 174 -22.59 -7.50 -6.29
N LYS A 175 -22.62 -6.38 -7.02
CA LYS A 175 -21.41 -5.78 -7.61
C LYS A 175 -20.46 -5.29 -6.52
N LEU A 176 -20.97 -4.57 -5.52
CA LEU A 176 -20.20 -4.08 -4.38
C LEU A 176 -19.52 -5.22 -3.60
N SER A 177 -20.26 -6.28 -3.30
CA SER A 177 -19.70 -7.43 -2.58
C SER A 177 -18.65 -8.19 -3.41
N ARG A 178 -18.80 -8.29 -4.73
CA ARG A 178 -17.78 -8.88 -5.63
C ARG A 178 -16.52 -8.02 -5.69
N THR A 179 -16.68 -6.68 -5.80
CA THR A 179 -15.55 -5.75 -5.78
C THR A 179 -14.80 -5.82 -4.45
N TYR A 180 -15.52 -5.85 -3.32
CA TYR A 180 -14.94 -6.05 -1.99
C TYR A 180 -14.13 -7.35 -1.88
N ALA A 181 -14.67 -8.46 -2.40
CA ALA A 181 -13.95 -9.73 -2.40
C ALA A 181 -12.71 -9.71 -3.31
N MET A 182 -12.76 -8.98 -4.43
CA MET A 182 -11.59 -8.78 -5.29
C MET A 182 -10.48 -7.99 -4.60
N GLU A 183 -10.82 -6.93 -3.83
CA GLU A 183 -9.84 -6.18 -3.03
C GLU A 183 -9.11 -7.12 -2.05
N TRP A 184 -9.83 -7.95 -1.30
CA TRP A 184 -9.21 -8.95 -0.43
C TRP A 184 -8.33 -9.94 -1.21
N GLN A 185 -8.77 -10.40 -2.37
CA GLN A 185 -8.00 -11.34 -3.20
C GLN A 185 -6.69 -10.74 -3.71
N MET A 186 -6.64 -9.44 -3.95
CA MET A 186 -5.42 -8.74 -4.38
C MET A 186 -4.43 -8.57 -3.23
N VAL A 187 -4.91 -8.21 -2.04
CA VAL A 187 -4.07 -7.71 -0.94
C VAL A 187 -3.68 -8.79 0.08
N TRP A 188 -4.45 -9.88 0.24
CA TRP A 188 -4.20 -10.88 1.29
C TRP A 188 -2.77 -11.44 1.30
N LYS A 189 -2.15 -11.63 0.14
CA LYS A 189 -0.79 -12.16 0.02
C LYS A 189 0.23 -11.17 0.60
N ASP A 190 0.12 -9.91 0.18
CA ASP A 190 1.02 -8.83 0.62
C ASP A 190 0.91 -8.60 2.11
N VAL A 191 -0.32 -8.51 2.64
CA VAL A 191 -0.58 -8.32 4.07
C VAL A 191 -0.06 -9.51 4.88
N THR A 192 -0.31 -10.75 4.42
CA THR A 192 0.16 -11.94 5.13
C THR A 192 1.68 -11.98 5.20
N VAL A 193 2.37 -11.80 4.07
CA VAL A 193 3.84 -11.82 4.04
C VAL A 193 4.41 -10.65 4.83
N GLY A 194 3.86 -9.43 4.66
CA GLY A 194 4.34 -8.22 5.33
C GLY A 194 4.23 -8.30 6.85
N PHE A 195 3.07 -8.70 7.35
CA PHE A 195 2.83 -8.79 8.78
C PHE A 195 3.64 -9.93 9.41
N THR A 196 3.79 -11.07 8.70
CA THR A 196 4.63 -12.18 9.17
C THR A 196 6.10 -11.75 9.20
N LEU A 197 6.57 -11.08 8.17
CA LEU A 197 7.94 -10.57 8.14
C LEU A 197 8.18 -9.54 9.26
N ALA A 198 7.23 -8.63 9.51
CA ALA A 198 7.32 -7.68 10.62
C ALA A 198 7.39 -8.38 11.98
N GLY A 199 6.58 -9.41 12.21
CA GLY A 199 6.62 -10.21 13.44
C GLY A 199 7.92 -10.97 13.62
N ILE A 200 8.45 -11.56 12.54
CA ILE A 200 9.77 -12.23 12.57
C ILE A 200 10.88 -11.23 12.89
N ILE A 201 10.90 -10.08 12.21
CA ILE A 201 11.92 -9.06 12.44
C ILE A 201 11.81 -8.52 13.87
N ALA A 202 10.62 -8.28 14.39
CA ALA A 202 10.42 -7.81 15.76
C ALA A 202 10.99 -8.75 16.82
N ALA A 203 10.93 -10.08 16.59
CA ALA A 203 11.36 -11.08 17.56
C ALA A 203 12.81 -11.55 17.40
N PHE A 204 13.35 -11.53 16.18
CA PHE A 204 14.64 -12.14 15.88
C PHE A 204 15.73 -11.16 15.47
N VAL A 205 15.38 -9.95 15.02
CA VAL A 205 16.37 -8.97 14.55
C VAL A 205 16.74 -8.03 15.69
N PRO A 206 18.02 -8.00 16.10
CA PRO A 206 18.46 -7.12 17.17
C PRO A 206 18.49 -5.64 16.73
N ALA A 207 18.37 -4.72 17.69
CA ALA A 207 18.35 -3.28 17.43
C ALA A 207 19.61 -2.77 16.69
N GLU A 208 20.76 -3.42 16.93
CA GLU A 208 22.04 -3.10 16.29
C GLU A 208 22.00 -3.24 14.77
N PHE A 209 21.15 -4.13 14.25
CA PHE A 209 20.94 -4.27 12.79
C PHE A 209 20.36 -2.99 12.19
N PHE A 210 19.41 -2.35 12.87
CA PHE A 210 18.80 -1.11 12.39
C PHE A 210 19.77 0.06 12.45
N THR A 211 20.62 0.14 13.49
CA THR A 211 21.66 1.18 13.59
C THR A 211 22.74 1.00 12.52
N TRP A 212 23.03 -0.24 12.11
CA TRP A 212 23.95 -0.54 11.02
C TRP A 212 23.34 -0.19 9.66
N LEU A 213 22.06 -0.53 9.44
CA LEU A 213 21.38 -0.31 8.17
C LEU A 213 21.02 1.17 7.94
N PHE A 214 20.57 1.86 9.00
CA PHE A 214 20.15 3.26 8.95
C PHE A 214 21.12 4.15 9.76
N PRO A 215 22.09 4.82 9.10
CA PRO A 215 23.08 5.63 9.80
C PRO A 215 22.44 6.74 10.64
N GLY A 216 22.90 6.93 11.87
CA GLY A 216 22.39 7.93 12.81
C GLY A 216 21.20 7.47 13.67
N THR A 217 20.74 6.22 13.49
CA THR A 217 19.70 5.62 14.33
C THR A 217 20.24 5.37 15.74
N GLY A 218 19.44 5.71 16.79
CA GLY A 218 19.81 5.49 18.19
C GLY A 218 20.85 6.46 18.74
N GLN A 219 21.24 7.52 18.03
CA GLN A 219 22.10 8.59 18.55
C GLN A 219 21.29 9.58 19.41
N GLU A 220 21.91 10.11 20.48
CA GLU A 220 21.33 11.21 21.25
C GLU A 220 21.35 12.50 20.40
N GLY A 221 20.20 13.12 20.19
CA GLY A 221 20.03 14.35 19.43
C GLY A 221 19.53 14.15 17.99
N ASP A 222 19.30 15.26 17.29
CA ASP A 222 18.81 15.25 15.92
C ASP A 222 19.88 14.70 14.95
N PRO A 223 19.50 13.78 14.03
CA PRO A 223 20.44 13.24 13.06
C PRO A 223 20.93 14.33 12.10
N ALA A 224 22.22 14.28 11.74
CA ALA A 224 22.80 15.20 10.78
C ALA A 224 22.12 15.09 9.40
N PHE A 225 22.11 16.18 8.61
CA PHE A 225 21.47 16.19 7.28
C PHE A 225 21.87 15.01 6.39
N LEU A 226 23.15 14.64 6.36
CA LEU A 226 23.62 13.50 5.56
C LEU A 226 23.07 12.16 6.07
N GLN A 227 22.84 12.02 7.36
CA GLN A 227 22.22 10.83 7.95
C GLN A 227 20.73 10.74 7.58
N VAL A 228 20.00 11.87 7.67
CA VAL A 228 18.60 11.97 7.24
C VAL A 228 18.47 11.64 5.76
N LEU A 229 19.33 12.20 4.92
CA LEU A 229 19.35 11.93 3.48
C LEU A 229 19.70 10.46 3.19
N ALA A 230 20.68 9.90 3.88
CA ALA A 230 21.06 8.49 3.74
C ALA A 230 19.87 7.58 4.12
N GLN A 231 19.19 7.86 5.23
CA GLN A 231 17.99 7.10 5.64
C GLN A 231 16.85 7.22 4.62
N ALA A 232 16.62 8.42 4.05
CA ALA A 232 15.63 8.63 2.99
C ALA A 232 15.96 7.88 1.69
N VAL A 233 17.22 7.58 1.42
CA VAL A 233 17.66 6.75 0.26
C VAL A 233 17.61 5.26 0.61
N ILE A 234 18.01 4.88 1.82
CA ILE A 234 18.03 3.48 2.27
C ILE A 234 16.62 2.93 2.44
N GLY A 235 15.67 3.73 2.96
CA GLY A 235 14.27 3.32 3.15
C GLY A 235 13.65 2.68 1.89
N PRO A 236 13.64 3.36 0.74
CA PRO A 236 13.14 2.80 -0.51
C PRO A 236 13.92 1.58 -1.02
N VAL A 237 15.24 1.57 -0.80
CA VAL A 237 16.07 0.40 -1.16
C VAL A 237 15.70 -0.81 -0.30
N ALA A 238 15.49 -0.61 1.00
CA ALA A 238 15.01 -1.66 1.88
C ALA A 238 13.62 -2.17 1.43
N ALA A 239 12.67 -1.27 1.16
CA ALA A 239 11.33 -1.62 0.69
C ALA A 239 11.35 -2.35 -0.66
N PHE A 240 12.27 -2.00 -1.58
CA PHE A 240 12.41 -2.67 -2.88
C PHE A 240 12.60 -4.20 -2.73
N PHE A 241 13.31 -4.63 -1.69
CA PHE A 241 13.59 -6.03 -1.42
C PHE A 241 12.52 -6.74 -0.56
N THR A 242 11.56 -6.01 0.00
CA THR A 242 10.47 -6.64 0.77
C THR A 242 9.45 -7.34 -0.12
N PHE A 243 9.32 -6.95 -1.38
CA PHE A 243 8.31 -7.43 -2.33
C PHE A 243 6.86 -7.25 -1.85
N ILE A 244 6.62 -6.36 -0.87
CA ILE A 244 5.36 -6.16 -0.18
C ILE A 244 4.72 -4.86 -0.67
N GLY A 245 3.41 -4.83 -0.79
CA GLY A 245 2.64 -3.63 -1.16
C GLY A 245 2.45 -2.65 0.00
N SER A 246 1.86 -1.48 -0.30
CA SER A 246 1.74 -0.32 0.60
C SER A 246 1.27 -0.68 2.01
N MET A 247 0.18 -1.44 2.12
CA MET A 247 -0.44 -1.74 3.42
C MET A 247 0.36 -2.75 4.25
N GLY A 248 1.04 -3.70 3.59
CA GLY A 248 1.89 -4.69 4.25
C GLY A 248 3.17 -4.09 4.83
N ASN A 249 3.62 -2.95 4.30
CA ASN A 249 4.82 -2.26 4.75
C ASN A 249 4.62 -1.44 6.04
N ILE A 250 3.38 -1.10 6.45
CA ILE A 250 3.14 -0.22 7.59
C ILE A 250 3.60 -0.83 8.93
N PRO A 251 3.36 -2.12 9.25
CA PRO A 251 3.94 -2.72 10.45
C PRO A 251 5.47 -2.74 10.45
N LEU A 252 6.11 -2.92 9.28
CA LEU A 252 7.57 -2.79 9.14
C LEU A 252 8.02 -1.35 9.39
N ALA A 253 7.31 -0.37 8.86
CA ALA A 253 7.58 1.05 9.11
C ALA A 253 7.44 1.39 10.60
N SER A 254 6.45 0.84 11.31
CA SER A 254 6.31 1.02 12.76
C SER A 254 7.48 0.39 13.53
N LEU A 255 7.95 -0.75 13.09
CA LEU A 255 9.14 -1.38 13.66
C LEU A 255 10.40 -0.55 13.43
N LEU A 256 10.59 0.01 12.23
CA LEU A 256 11.69 0.94 11.95
C LEU A 256 11.62 2.17 12.87
N PHE A 257 10.43 2.71 13.08
CA PHE A 257 10.21 3.85 13.98
C PHE A 257 10.56 3.50 15.44
N ALA A 258 10.08 2.37 15.94
CA ALA A 258 10.36 1.88 17.28
C ALA A 258 11.88 1.66 17.51
N ASN A 259 12.64 1.37 16.45
CA ASN A 259 14.09 1.24 16.49
C ASN A 259 14.85 2.56 16.19
N GLY A 260 14.15 3.70 16.15
CA GLY A 260 14.78 5.03 16.08
C GLY A 260 15.15 5.50 14.67
N VAL A 261 14.60 4.90 13.62
CA VAL A 261 14.76 5.41 12.24
C VAL A 261 14.04 6.75 12.12
N SER A 262 14.66 7.72 11.46
CA SER A 262 14.10 9.07 11.31
C SER A 262 12.80 9.08 10.50
N VAL A 263 11.99 10.13 10.70
CA VAL A 263 10.77 10.36 9.91
C VAL A 263 11.06 10.32 8.41
N ALA A 264 12.19 10.83 7.95
CA ALA A 264 12.56 10.76 6.54
C ALA A 264 12.76 9.33 6.05
N GLY A 265 13.46 8.48 6.82
CA GLY A 265 13.66 7.07 6.47
C GLY A 265 12.33 6.31 6.39
N ILE A 266 11.43 6.56 7.36
CA ILE A 266 10.12 5.91 7.45
C ILE A 266 9.19 6.36 6.33
N MET A 267 9.07 7.68 6.09
CA MET A 267 8.22 8.20 5.03
C MET A 267 8.71 7.76 3.64
N ALA A 268 10.03 7.75 3.42
CA ALA A 268 10.61 7.23 2.19
C ALA A 268 10.35 5.74 2.01
N PHE A 269 10.38 4.94 3.08
CA PHE A 269 10.02 3.53 3.06
C PHE A 269 8.54 3.32 2.70
N ILE A 270 7.62 4.10 3.30
CA ILE A 270 6.16 4.03 3.02
C ILE A 270 5.88 4.42 1.56
N PHE A 271 6.41 5.56 1.09
CA PHE A 271 6.18 6.06 -0.28
C PHE A 271 6.80 5.20 -1.38
N SER A 272 7.58 4.18 -1.04
CA SER A 272 8.31 3.37 -2.02
C SER A 272 7.47 2.27 -2.68
N ASP A 273 6.21 2.11 -2.35
CA ASP A 273 5.31 1.06 -2.83
C ASP A 273 5.21 0.96 -4.36
N LEU A 274 5.34 2.09 -5.06
CA LEU A 274 5.29 2.16 -6.52
C LEU A 274 6.64 1.90 -7.22
N ILE A 275 7.72 1.72 -6.46
CA ILE A 275 9.05 1.40 -7.00
C ILE A 275 9.55 0.01 -6.63
N VAL A 276 8.79 -0.76 -5.85
CA VAL A 276 9.14 -2.15 -5.50
C VAL A 276 9.22 -3.03 -6.75
N PHE A 277 10.03 -4.08 -6.67
CA PHE A 277 10.36 -4.92 -7.84
C PHE A 277 9.13 -5.47 -8.60
N PRO A 278 8.05 -5.96 -7.95
CA PRO A 278 6.86 -6.43 -8.66
C PRO A 278 6.19 -5.33 -9.49
N VAL A 279 6.06 -4.13 -8.94
CA VAL A 279 5.46 -2.96 -9.62
C VAL A 279 6.33 -2.52 -10.81
N LEU A 280 7.66 -2.46 -10.62
CA LEU A 280 8.59 -2.16 -11.71
C LEU A 280 8.44 -3.14 -12.88
N ARG A 281 8.30 -4.44 -12.59
CA ARG A 281 8.11 -5.48 -13.59
C ARG A 281 6.78 -5.33 -14.34
N VAL A 282 5.69 -4.99 -13.64
CA VAL A 282 4.38 -4.72 -14.27
C VAL A 282 4.46 -3.49 -15.17
N ASN A 283 5.08 -2.40 -14.70
CA ASN A 283 5.33 -1.22 -15.52
C ASN A 283 6.16 -1.57 -16.78
N ALA A 284 7.18 -2.43 -16.63
CA ALA A 284 8.01 -2.87 -17.76
C ALA A 284 7.22 -3.71 -18.77
N SER A 285 6.26 -4.53 -18.32
CA SER A 285 5.39 -5.28 -19.23
C SER A 285 4.43 -4.37 -20.00
N PHE A 286 3.92 -3.32 -19.39
CA PHE A 286 3.01 -2.37 -20.00
C PHE A 286 3.73 -1.40 -20.96
N TYR A 287 4.80 -0.79 -20.48
CA TYR A 287 5.44 0.37 -21.16
C TYR A 287 6.85 0.07 -21.71
N GLY A 288 7.40 -1.11 -21.38
CA GLY A 288 8.80 -1.46 -21.67
C GLY A 288 9.78 -0.96 -20.61
N TRP A 289 10.94 -1.62 -20.49
CA TRP A 289 11.91 -1.38 -19.42
C TRP A 289 12.43 0.07 -19.37
N LYS A 290 12.61 0.74 -20.51
CA LYS A 290 13.11 2.13 -20.53
C LYS A 290 12.14 3.09 -19.85
N MET A 291 10.84 2.95 -20.12
CA MET A 291 9.82 3.78 -19.50
C MET A 291 9.58 3.40 -18.03
N ALA A 292 9.61 2.12 -17.71
CA ALA A 292 9.47 1.64 -16.32
C ALA A 292 10.59 2.17 -15.42
N LEU A 293 11.85 2.12 -15.89
CA LEU A 293 13.00 2.66 -15.16
C LEU A 293 12.95 4.20 -15.06
N TYR A 294 12.47 4.88 -16.11
CA TYR A 294 12.24 6.32 -16.05
C TYR A 294 11.21 6.68 -14.97
N ILE A 295 10.05 6.01 -14.96
CA ILE A 295 9.00 6.24 -13.93
C ILE A 295 9.56 5.96 -12.54
N ALA A 296 10.25 4.83 -12.34
CA ALA A 296 10.86 4.48 -11.07
C ALA A 296 11.90 5.52 -10.61
N GLY A 297 12.74 6.01 -11.53
CA GLY A 297 13.71 7.06 -11.23
C GLY A 297 13.06 8.39 -10.85
N VAL A 298 11.99 8.79 -11.54
CA VAL A 298 11.20 10.00 -11.22
C VAL A 298 10.57 9.85 -9.83
N PHE A 299 9.95 8.72 -9.55
CA PHE A 299 9.32 8.46 -8.24
C PHE A 299 10.37 8.39 -7.14
N PHE A 300 11.48 7.70 -7.35
CA PHE A 300 12.57 7.64 -6.38
C PHE A 300 13.12 9.03 -6.03
N ALA A 301 13.40 9.87 -7.03
CA ALA A 301 13.87 11.23 -6.78
C ALA A 301 12.82 12.06 -6.04
N ALA A 302 11.54 11.98 -6.45
CA ALA A 302 10.46 12.70 -5.81
C ALA A 302 10.25 12.26 -4.35
N LEU A 303 10.24 10.96 -4.07
CA LEU A 303 10.00 10.46 -2.70
C LEU A 303 11.15 10.78 -1.74
N VAL A 304 12.41 10.73 -2.18
CA VAL A 304 13.55 11.11 -1.32
C VAL A 304 13.45 12.59 -0.95
N VAL A 305 13.19 13.46 -1.92
CA VAL A 305 13.03 14.90 -1.65
C VAL A 305 11.82 15.15 -0.74
N THR A 306 10.69 14.48 -0.99
CA THR A 306 9.47 14.60 -0.17
C THR A 306 9.73 14.16 1.26
N ALA A 307 10.35 13.00 1.47
CA ALA A 307 10.62 12.44 2.79
C ALA A 307 11.53 13.36 3.62
N VAL A 308 12.57 13.92 3.00
CA VAL A 308 13.46 14.91 3.64
C VAL A 308 12.68 16.20 3.96
N ALA A 309 11.84 16.67 3.04
CA ALA A 309 11.02 17.87 3.26
C ALA A 309 10.03 17.70 4.42
N ILE A 310 9.38 16.53 4.52
CA ILE A 310 8.48 16.18 5.63
C ILE A 310 9.24 16.15 6.95
N HIS A 311 10.40 15.51 7.01
CA HIS A 311 11.21 15.41 8.21
C HIS A 311 11.56 16.80 8.76
N TYR A 312 12.11 17.68 7.93
CA TYR A 312 12.43 19.04 8.36
C TYR A 312 11.18 19.92 8.56
N GLY A 313 10.11 19.68 7.81
CA GLY A 313 8.83 20.33 8.03
C GLY A 313 8.29 20.09 9.44
N PHE A 314 8.35 18.85 9.92
CA PHE A 314 7.98 18.53 11.30
C PHE A 314 8.96 19.08 12.33
N ALA A 315 10.26 19.01 12.07
CA ALA A 315 11.27 19.58 12.95
C ALA A 315 11.07 21.10 13.13
N PHE A 316 10.86 21.85 12.06
CA PHE A 316 10.64 23.31 12.11
C PHE A 316 9.30 23.70 12.73
N SER A 317 8.26 22.87 12.57
CA SER A 317 6.94 23.14 13.17
C SER A 317 6.84 22.75 14.63
N GLY A 318 7.84 22.07 15.19
CA GLY A 318 7.80 21.51 16.54
C GLY A 318 6.80 20.35 16.70
N LEU A 319 6.38 19.76 15.59
CA LEU A 319 5.43 18.64 15.53
C LEU A 319 6.12 17.30 15.25
N ALA A 320 7.45 17.24 15.41
CA ALA A 320 8.19 15.99 15.21
C ALA A 320 7.62 14.90 16.13
N PRO A 321 7.35 13.69 15.60
CA PRO A 321 6.90 12.59 16.44
C PRO A 321 8.01 12.20 17.41
N ASP A 322 7.67 12.05 18.70
CA ASP A 322 8.61 11.63 19.72
C ASP A 322 8.97 10.15 19.52
N ILE A 323 10.20 9.89 19.14
CA ILE A 323 10.75 8.53 18.94
C ILE A 323 10.73 7.74 20.27
N GLY A 324 10.79 8.42 21.42
CA GLY A 324 10.70 7.82 22.75
C GLY A 324 9.30 7.63 23.31
N ALA A 325 8.30 8.33 22.79
CA ALA A 325 6.90 8.27 23.26
C ALA A 325 6.14 7.05 22.71
N SER A 326 6.57 6.47 21.60
CA SER A 326 6.18 5.13 21.19
C SER A 326 6.96 4.13 22.05
N GLY A 327 6.48 3.83 23.25
CA GLY A 327 7.13 2.96 24.26
C GLY A 327 7.37 1.52 23.82
N GLY A 328 8.06 1.32 22.69
CA GLY A 328 8.21 0.02 22.03
C GLY A 328 6.91 -0.41 21.34
N LEU A 329 6.97 -1.49 20.62
CA LEU A 329 5.73 -2.17 20.15
C LEU A 329 4.99 -2.65 21.41
N PRO A 330 3.65 -2.42 21.53
CA PRO A 330 2.86 -2.97 22.60
C PRO A 330 3.12 -4.47 22.73
N GLU A 331 3.12 -4.99 23.95
CA GLU A 331 3.25 -6.45 24.12
C GLU A 331 2.24 -7.18 23.23
N PRO A 332 2.63 -8.31 22.61
CA PRO A 332 1.77 -9.02 21.66
C PRO A 332 0.39 -9.38 22.25
N SER A 333 0.33 -9.68 23.57
CA SER A 333 -0.89 -10.01 24.34
C SER A 333 -1.85 -8.83 24.46
N ASP A 334 -1.33 -7.60 24.60
CA ASP A 334 -2.15 -6.40 24.86
C ASP A 334 -3.01 -6.00 23.67
N ARG A 335 -2.66 -6.49 22.47
CA ARG A 335 -3.42 -6.22 21.23
C ARG A 335 -4.75 -6.94 21.15
N PHE A 336 -5.00 -7.95 21.99
CA PHE A 336 -6.22 -8.76 22.00
C PHE A 336 -7.21 -8.36 23.09
N GLY A 337 -7.04 -7.17 23.69
CA GLY A 337 -7.95 -6.62 24.70
C GLY A 337 -9.37 -6.41 24.15
N ILE A 338 -10.34 -6.35 25.08
CA ILE A 338 -11.73 -5.98 24.75
C ILE A 338 -11.81 -4.44 24.72
N ASP A 339 -11.46 -3.88 23.60
CA ASP A 339 -11.46 -2.44 23.32
C ASP A 339 -12.32 -2.11 22.09
N TYR A 340 -12.20 -0.88 21.58
CA TYR A 340 -12.88 -0.46 20.34
C TYR A 340 -12.52 -1.33 19.13
N THR A 341 -11.27 -1.84 19.07
CA THR A 341 -10.79 -2.72 18.00
C THR A 341 -11.58 -4.02 17.97
N PHE A 342 -11.82 -4.61 19.15
CA PHE A 342 -12.63 -5.82 19.27
C PHE A 342 -14.06 -5.62 18.73
N VAL A 343 -14.71 -4.51 19.13
CA VAL A 343 -16.09 -4.19 18.68
C VAL A 343 -16.12 -3.96 17.16
N LEU A 344 -15.17 -3.20 16.64
CA LEU A 344 -15.08 -2.93 15.20
C LEU A 344 -14.77 -4.19 14.40
N ASN A 345 -13.87 -5.05 14.88
CA ASN A 345 -13.59 -6.33 14.24
C ASN A 345 -14.83 -7.23 14.15
N LEU A 346 -15.66 -7.27 15.18
CA LEU A 346 -16.93 -8.00 15.14
C LEU A 346 -17.92 -7.39 14.14
N ALA A 347 -18.07 -6.05 14.15
CA ALA A 347 -18.97 -5.35 13.25
C ALA A 347 -18.56 -5.54 11.77
N PHE A 348 -17.29 -5.31 11.44
CA PHE A 348 -16.80 -5.47 10.07
C PHE A 348 -16.63 -6.93 9.67
N GLY A 349 -16.40 -7.83 10.61
CA GLY A 349 -16.50 -9.28 10.39
C GLY A 349 -17.91 -9.69 9.95
N ALA A 350 -18.94 -9.16 10.60
CA ALA A 350 -20.33 -9.39 10.20
C ALA A 350 -20.61 -8.82 8.78
N VAL A 351 -20.09 -7.64 8.43
CA VAL A 351 -20.20 -7.08 7.08
C VAL A 351 -19.52 -8.00 6.05
N THR A 352 -18.32 -8.49 6.36
CA THR A 352 -17.58 -9.42 5.49
C THR A 352 -18.36 -10.71 5.26
N LEU A 353 -18.95 -11.28 6.32
CA LEU A 353 -19.80 -12.47 6.23
C LEU A 353 -21.08 -12.21 5.41
N ALA A 354 -21.71 -11.04 5.58
CA ALA A 354 -22.89 -10.65 4.79
C ALA A 354 -22.54 -10.53 3.28
N PHE A 355 -21.39 -9.93 2.95
CA PHE A 355 -20.94 -9.85 1.55
C PHE A 355 -20.59 -11.24 0.98
N GLY A 356 -19.96 -12.10 1.78
CA GLY A 356 -19.71 -13.50 1.40
C GLY A 356 -21.00 -14.26 1.11
N TRP A 357 -22.01 -14.07 1.96
CA TRP A 357 -23.34 -14.66 1.77
C TRP A 357 -24.03 -14.17 0.51
N LEU A 358 -23.97 -12.85 0.21
CA LEU A 358 -24.50 -12.26 -1.02
C LEU A 358 -23.84 -12.87 -2.26
N ILE A 359 -22.52 -13.01 -2.26
CA ILE A 359 -21.77 -13.63 -3.37
C ILE A 359 -22.19 -15.09 -3.57
N TRP A 360 -22.36 -15.84 -2.47
CA TRP A 360 -22.72 -17.25 -2.54
C TRP A 360 -24.11 -17.44 -3.15
N HIS A 361 -25.08 -16.62 -2.73
CA HIS A 361 -26.45 -16.67 -3.28
C HIS A 361 -26.53 -16.17 -4.74
N ALA A 362 -25.70 -15.21 -5.12
CA ALA A 362 -25.62 -14.70 -6.50
C ALA A 362 -24.98 -15.70 -7.49
N ARG A 363 -24.23 -16.71 -7.01
CA ARG A 363 -23.65 -17.78 -7.86
C ARG A 363 -24.70 -18.71 -8.48
N GLY A 364 -25.93 -18.72 -7.97
CA GLY A 364 -27.04 -19.54 -8.52
C GLY A 364 -27.70 -18.96 -9.77
N ASP A 365 -27.49 -17.67 -10.10
CA ASP A 365 -28.28 -16.95 -11.10
C ASP A 365 -27.54 -16.51 -12.38
N GLY A 366 -26.27 -16.87 -12.58
CA GLY A 366 -25.59 -16.48 -13.82
C GLY A 366 -24.12 -16.81 -13.88
N GLY A 367 -23.71 -17.41 -14.99
CA GLY A 367 -22.35 -17.82 -15.29
C GLY A 367 -21.36 -16.66 -15.17
N GLY A 368 -20.43 -16.80 -14.21
CA GLY A 368 -19.37 -15.82 -14.01
C GLY A 368 -18.35 -15.87 -15.16
N HIS A 369 -18.20 -14.80 -15.89
CA HIS A 369 -17.00 -14.57 -16.68
C HIS A 369 -15.84 -14.36 -15.72
N HIS A 370 -15.03 -15.41 -15.55
CA HIS A 370 -13.69 -15.27 -15.01
C HIS A 370 -12.87 -14.50 -16.05
N HIS A 371 -12.62 -13.21 -15.79
CA HIS A 371 -11.49 -12.55 -16.41
C HIS A 371 -10.21 -13.16 -15.80
N ASP A 372 -9.70 -14.15 -16.51
CA ASP A 372 -8.37 -14.69 -16.27
C ASP A 372 -7.36 -13.60 -16.68
N HIS A 373 -6.95 -12.80 -15.71
CA HIS A 373 -5.83 -11.87 -15.89
C HIS A 373 -4.59 -12.74 -16.14
N GLY A 374 -4.13 -12.70 -17.36
CA GLY A 374 -3.09 -13.47 -17.99
C GLY A 374 -2.01 -14.04 -17.07
N GLY A 375 -1.63 -15.27 -17.33
CA GLY A 375 -0.74 -16.21 -16.66
C GLY A 375 0.04 -15.69 -15.46
N SER A 376 -0.21 -16.25 -14.27
CA SER A 376 0.42 -15.81 -13.01
C SER A 376 1.94 -15.67 -13.19
N SER A 377 2.43 -14.44 -13.06
CA SER A 377 3.86 -14.14 -13.20
C SER A 377 4.64 -14.93 -12.15
N TRP A 378 5.91 -15.27 -12.43
CA TRP A 378 6.76 -15.98 -11.47
C TRP A 378 6.76 -15.28 -10.09
N GLY A 379 6.77 -13.95 -10.06
CA GLY A 379 6.66 -13.18 -8.81
C GLY A 379 5.36 -13.40 -8.06
N GLU A 380 4.23 -13.56 -8.75
CA GLU A 380 2.94 -13.83 -8.11
C GLU A 380 2.88 -15.24 -7.53
N LYS A 381 3.47 -16.23 -8.23
CA LYS A 381 3.61 -17.60 -7.70
C LYS A 381 4.49 -17.62 -6.46
N LEU A 382 5.61 -16.90 -6.50
CA LEU A 382 6.51 -16.76 -5.35
C LEU A 382 5.79 -16.12 -4.15
N LEU A 383 5.12 -15.00 -4.34
CA LEU A 383 4.40 -14.31 -3.27
C LEU A 383 3.27 -15.17 -2.69
N ARG A 384 2.54 -15.90 -3.53
CA ARG A 384 1.53 -16.88 -3.08
C ARG A 384 2.15 -18.00 -2.26
N SER A 385 3.30 -18.55 -2.69
CA SER A 385 4.00 -19.60 -1.96
C SER A 385 4.52 -19.08 -0.61
N LEU A 386 5.07 -17.86 -0.56
CA LEU A 386 5.49 -17.22 0.67
C LEU A 386 4.31 -16.97 1.61
N ALA A 387 3.17 -16.51 1.11
CA ALA A 387 1.98 -16.31 1.93
C ALA A 387 1.46 -17.64 2.53
N LEU A 388 1.44 -18.73 1.75
CA LEU A 388 1.05 -20.05 2.25
C LEU A 388 2.04 -20.56 3.31
N LEU A 389 3.34 -20.41 3.08
CA LEU A 389 4.37 -20.75 4.08
C LEU A 389 4.20 -19.91 5.36
N SER A 390 3.88 -18.64 5.22
CA SER A 390 3.59 -17.74 6.35
C SER A 390 2.41 -18.25 7.19
N PHE A 391 1.33 -18.70 6.56
CA PHE A 391 0.19 -19.28 7.30
C PHE A 391 0.58 -20.55 8.07
N VAL A 392 1.35 -21.43 7.45
CA VAL A 392 1.83 -22.65 8.12
C VAL A 392 2.74 -22.30 9.30
N TRP A 393 3.64 -21.34 9.09
CA TRP A 393 4.58 -20.86 10.11
C TRP A 393 3.83 -20.19 11.30
N LEU A 394 2.84 -19.36 11.00
CA LEU A 394 1.98 -18.72 11.99
C LEU A 394 1.17 -19.74 12.80
N ALA A 395 0.50 -20.67 12.11
CA ALA A 395 -0.28 -21.70 12.76
C ALA A 395 0.58 -22.54 13.72
N ALA A 396 1.78 -22.95 13.27
CA ALA A 396 2.71 -23.70 14.11
C ALA A 396 3.19 -22.89 15.31
N GLY A 397 3.54 -21.61 15.14
CA GLY A 397 3.96 -20.72 16.22
C GLY A 397 2.87 -20.45 17.24
N LEU A 398 1.62 -20.23 16.80
CA LEU A 398 0.47 -20.05 17.70
C LEU A 398 0.13 -21.32 18.49
N VAL A 399 0.19 -22.49 17.85
CA VAL A 399 0.05 -23.78 18.54
C VAL A 399 1.16 -23.94 19.58
N LEU A 400 2.40 -23.61 19.22
CA LEU A 400 3.52 -23.68 20.15
C LEU A 400 3.30 -22.75 21.36
N ARG A 401 2.72 -21.56 21.17
CA ARG A 401 2.39 -20.62 22.26
C ARG A 401 1.40 -21.23 23.26
N LEU A 402 0.41 -22.00 22.79
CA LEU A 402 -0.55 -22.68 23.66
C LEU A 402 0.15 -23.71 24.55
N PHE A 403 1.17 -24.40 24.04
CA PHE A 403 1.93 -25.38 24.83
C PHE A 403 2.94 -24.71 25.78
N LEU A 404 3.54 -23.56 25.43
CA LEU A 404 4.50 -22.85 26.29
C LEU A 404 3.82 -21.96 27.33
N GLY A 405 2.61 -21.44 27.05
CA GLY A 405 1.85 -20.57 27.95
C GLY A 405 0.96 -21.30 28.97
N GLY A 406 0.96 -22.63 28.98
CA GLY A 406 0.22 -23.47 29.92
C GLY A 406 0.98 -23.90 31.18
N ASN A 407 2.17 -23.29 31.46
CA ASN A 407 2.95 -23.53 32.65
C ASN A 407 3.06 -22.28 33.52
#